data_a0c75559129af72ba70a907d0e55c859
#
_entry.id   a0c75559129af72ba70a907d0e55c859
#
_cell.length_a   1.000
_cell.length_b   1.000
_cell.length_c   1.000
_cell.angle_alpha   90.00
_cell.angle_beta   90.00
_cell.angle_gamma   90.00
#
_symmetry.space_group_name_H-M   'P 1'
#
loop_
_entity.id
_entity.type
_entity.pdbx_description
1 polymer ?
#
loop_
_entity_poly.entity_id
_entity_poly.type
_entity_poly.pdbx_seq_one_letter_code
_entity_poly.pdbx_strand_id
1 'polypeptide(L)'
;MDRLIANIRIHERLDSYSSFFDHDWVQRITALVAGTKMESPVDTLGMHWKAAANAHRLPWLMIELLKSFAGGLMRSSSPPADRLAELMKRRLVADMGNALTKKQRTRLSQLVNNLAQIARESSETANRTWTTRAPWAQLWLELVKDGEFAISLWGSQRLCYGAVYFAYENFARDALSAATGRTVRGDFDSGGKFLADLKKTFGNQLIVECVADREVNIARLVRNALVHHVGKLTDELRGLPHGLTVEDDVIQIMAPDTCRLFNALKYRAFKLAQCAVGLPNMRKTGASP
;
A
#
# COMPACT_ATOMS: atom_id res chain seq x y z
N MET A 1 -12.34 -19.14 -7.88
CA MET A 1 -12.41 -18.42 -6.60
C MET A 1 -11.66 -19.15 -5.50
N ASP A 2 -12.01 -20.41 -5.18
CA ASP A 2 -11.40 -21.17 -4.07
C ASP A 2 -9.90 -21.36 -4.20
N ARG A 3 -9.39 -21.57 -5.40
CA ARG A 3 -7.94 -21.68 -5.67
C ARG A 3 -7.21 -20.36 -5.48
N LEU A 4 -7.80 -19.22 -5.89
CA LEU A 4 -7.23 -17.90 -5.63
C LEU A 4 -7.07 -17.65 -4.13
N ILE A 5 -8.12 -17.96 -3.36
CA ILE A 5 -8.10 -17.86 -1.89
C ILE A 5 -7.03 -18.79 -1.29
N ALA A 6 -6.91 -20.01 -1.81
CA ALA A 6 -5.88 -20.97 -1.38
C ALA A 6 -4.46 -20.43 -1.65
N ASN A 7 -4.21 -19.86 -2.83
CA ASN A 7 -2.92 -19.26 -3.17
C ASN A 7 -2.58 -18.06 -2.29
N ILE A 8 -3.55 -17.17 -2.03
CA ILE A 8 -3.35 -16.03 -1.11
C ILE A 8 -2.95 -16.55 0.28
N ARG A 9 -3.60 -17.57 0.79
CA ARG A 9 -3.26 -18.16 2.11
C ARG A 9 -1.84 -18.72 2.18
N ILE A 10 -1.35 -19.29 1.07
CA ILE A 10 -0.02 -19.91 1.02
C ILE A 10 1.08 -18.85 0.87
N HIS A 11 0.85 -17.84 0.05
CA HIS A 11 1.89 -16.90 -0.40
C HIS A 11 1.82 -15.52 0.29
N GLU A 12 0.66 -15.14 0.84
CA GLU A 12 0.47 -13.81 1.42
C GLU A 12 0.64 -13.84 2.95
N ARG A 13 1.84 -13.51 3.38
CA ARG A 13 2.17 -13.33 4.80
C ARG A 13 1.97 -11.87 5.18
N LEU A 14 1.51 -11.60 6.40
CA LEU A 14 1.29 -10.23 6.89
C LEU A 14 2.56 -9.36 6.79
N ASP A 15 3.73 -9.93 7.05
CA ASP A 15 5.02 -9.24 6.95
C ASP A 15 5.38 -8.82 5.52
N SER A 16 4.84 -9.50 4.50
CA SER A 16 4.98 -9.12 3.08
C SER A 16 4.33 -7.77 2.75
N TYR A 17 3.42 -7.31 3.61
CA TYR A 17 2.76 -6.00 3.49
C TYR A 17 3.46 -4.90 4.29
N SER A 18 4.67 -5.12 4.77
CA SER A 18 5.51 -4.05 5.28
C SER A 18 5.84 -3.04 4.17
N SER A 19 6.21 -1.82 4.54
CA SER A 19 6.56 -0.83 3.53
C SER A 19 7.79 -1.28 2.73
N PHE A 20 7.69 -1.29 1.41
CA PHE A 20 8.85 -1.45 0.52
C PHE A 20 9.52 -0.12 0.19
N PHE A 21 8.97 1.02 0.63
CA PHE A 21 9.47 2.35 0.29
C PHE A 21 10.81 2.63 0.98
N ASP A 22 11.81 2.95 0.18
CA ASP A 22 13.18 3.19 0.61
C ASP A 22 13.41 4.70 0.78
N HIS A 23 13.32 5.19 2.02
CA HIS A 23 13.51 6.60 2.35
C HIS A 23 14.94 7.08 2.08
N ASP A 24 15.93 6.22 2.33
CA ASP A 24 17.34 6.58 2.11
C ASP A 24 17.64 6.73 0.61
N TRP A 25 17.01 5.89 -0.21
CA TRP A 25 17.11 6.02 -1.65
C TRP A 25 16.50 7.34 -2.12
N VAL A 26 15.34 7.74 -1.58
CA VAL A 26 14.69 9.02 -1.92
C VAL A 26 15.60 10.19 -1.56
N GLN A 27 16.18 10.19 -0.36
CA GLN A 27 17.11 11.24 0.05
C GLN A 27 18.31 11.35 -0.90
N ARG A 28 18.90 10.21 -1.27
CA ARG A 28 20.05 10.17 -2.20
C ARG A 28 19.70 10.67 -3.59
N ILE A 29 18.57 10.26 -4.16
CA ILE A 29 18.19 10.70 -5.51
C ILE A 29 17.78 12.18 -5.50
N THR A 30 17.10 12.67 -4.47
CA THR A 30 16.74 14.09 -4.33
C THR A 30 18.01 14.95 -4.21
N ALA A 31 18.98 14.54 -3.40
CA ALA A 31 20.26 15.24 -3.29
C ALA A 31 21.02 15.26 -4.63
N LEU A 32 20.98 14.15 -5.39
CA LEU A 32 21.62 14.05 -6.70
C LEU A 32 21.08 15.07 -7.70
N VAL A 33 19.76 15.31 -7.70
CA VAL A 33 19.08 16.15 -8.70
C VAL A 33 18.90 17.60 -8.26
N ALA A 34 19.32 17.95 -7.05
CA ALA A 34 19.15 19.29 -6.49
C ALA A 34 19.73 20.38 -7.41
N GLY A 35 18.98 21.46 -7.65
CA GLY A 35 19.35 22.55 -8.55
C GLY A 35 19.24 22.22 -10.04
N THR A 36 18.70 21.06 -10.40
CA THR A 36 18.53 20.65 -11.81
C THR A 36 17.05 20.59 -12.23
N LYS A 37 16.81 20.48 -13.52
CA LYS A 37 15.47 20.27 -14.07
C LYS A 37 14.88 18.90 -13.72
N MET A 38 15.68 17.99 -13.13
CA MET A 38 15.24 16.66 -12.70
C MET A 38 14.57 16.67 -11.32
N GLU A 39 14.59 17.76 -10.55
CA GLU A 39 13.92 17.81 -9.24
C GLU A 39 12.44 17.42 -9.34
N SER A 40 11.69 18.11 -10.21
CA SER A 40 10.24 17.86 -10.36
C SER A 40 9.92 16.43 -10.83
N PRO A 41 10.58 15.86 -11.85
CA PRO A 41 10.43 14.44 -12.20
C PRO A 41 10.71 13.47 -11.05
N VAL A 42 11.76 13.70 -10.26
CA VAL A 42 12.12 12.85 -9.11
C VAL A 42 11.12 12.98 -7.98
N ASP A 43 10.68 14.19 -7.66
CA ASP A 43 9.67 14.43 -6.62
C ASP A 43 8.35 13.77 -6.99
N THR A 44 7.93 13.88 -8.25
CA THR A 44 6.72 13.22 -8.77
C THR A 44 6.83 11.70 -8.66
N LEU A 45 7.96 11.12 -9.07
CA LEU A 45 8.23 9.69 -8.93
C LEU A 45 8.15 9.25 -7.46
N GLY A 46 8.82 9.99 -6.58
CA GLY A 46 8.83 9.73 -5.13
C GLY A 46 7.44 9.77 -4.51
N MET A 47 6.61 10.76 -4.89
CA MET A 47 5.23 10.85 -4.42
C MET A 47 4.37 9.67 -4.88
N HIS A 48 4.45 9.29 -6.14
CA HIS A 48 3.67 8.16 -6.68
C HIS A 48 4.10 6.83 -6.08
N TRP A 49 5.39 6.60 -5.93
CA TRP A 49 5.90 5.39 -5.29
C TRP A 49 5.56 5.32 -3.81
N LYS A 50 5.60 6.45 -3.11
CA LYS A 50 5.16 6.53 -1.70
C LYS A 50 3.67 6.23 -1.57
N ALA A 51 2.84 6.76 -2.47
CA ALA A 51 1.41 6.47 -2.50
C ALA A 51 1.13 4.98 -2.76
N ALA A 52 1.82 4.36 -3.73
CA ALA A 52 1.72 2.93 -4.01
C ALA A 52 2.17 2.08 -2.81
N ALA A 53 3.27 2.45 -2.14
CA ALA A 53 3.76 1.76 -0.96
C ALA A 53 2.81 1.88 0.25
N ASN A 54 2.18 3.03 0.43
CA ASN A 54 1.17 3.22 1.46
C ASN A 54 -0.09 2.37 1.18
N ALA A 55 -0.55 2.32 -0.08
CA ALA A 55 -1.68 1.46 -0.47
C ALA A 55 -1.34 -0.03 -0.27
N HIS A 56 -0.14 -0.45 -0.67
CA HIS A 56 0.36 -1.81 -0.44
C HIS A 56 0.38 -2.17 1.06
N ARG A 57 0.69 -1.22 1.92
CA ARG A 57 0.82 -1.40 3.37
C ARG A 57 -0.52 -1.39 4.12
N LEU A 58 -1.63 -1.04 3.48
CA LEU A 58 -2.93 -0.92 4.17
C LEU A 58 -3.32 -2.14 5.00
N PRO A 59 -3.17 -3.41 4.54
CA PRO A 59 -3.51 -4.58 5.34
C PRO A 59 -2.69 -4.68 6.63
N TRP A 60 -1.40 -4.37 6.56
CA TRP A 60 -0.51 -4.34 7.70
C TRP A 60 -0.88 -3.22 8.69
N LEU A 61 -1.15 -2.00 8.18
CA LEU A 61 -1.59 -0.87 9.00
C LEU A 61 -2.91 -1.16 9.72
N MET A 62 -3.84 -1.85 9.06
CA MET A 62 -5.11 -2.26 9.69
C MET A 62 -4.87 -3.14 10.92
N ILE A 63 -3.98 -4.13 10.81
CA ILE A 63 -3.64 -5.00 11.95
C ILE A 63 -2.94 -4.19 13.07
N GLU A 64 -2.03 -3.28 12.73
CA GLU A 64 -1.35 -2.42 13.72
C GLU A 64 -2.33 -1.47 14.43
N LEU A 65 -3.29 -0.92 13.70
CA LEU A 65 -4.36 -0.10 14.30
C LEU A 65 -5.22 -0.93 15.25
N LEU A 66 -5.61 -2.15 14.87
CA LEU A 66 -6.35 -3.06 15.75
C LEU A 66 -5.57 -3.39 17.01
N LYS A 67 -4.26 -3.63 16.92
CA LYS A 67 -3.38 -3.84 18.09
C LYS A 67 -3.37 -2.61 19.00
N SER A 68 -3.19 -1.42 18.42
CA SER A 68 -3.16 -0.17 19.16
C SER A 68 -4.49 0.12 19.86
N PHE A 69 -5.60 -0.15 19.17
CA PHE A 69 -6.95 0.03 19.70
C PHE A 69 -7.23 -0.94 20.84
N ALA A 70 -6.90 -2.21 20.71
CA ALA A 70 -7.01 -3.22 21.75
C ALA A 70 -6.15 -2.83 22.98
N GLY A 71 -4.91 -2.39 22.77
CA GLY A 71 -4.03 -1.90 23.81
C GLY A 71 -4.54 -0.63 24.52
N GLY A 72 -5.21 0.26 23.79
CA GLY A 72 -5.84 1.48 24.31
C GLY A 72 -7.07 1.19 25.20
N LEU A 73 -7.92 0.26 24.77
CA LEU A 73 -9.09 -0.18 25.54
C LEU A 73 -8.68 -0.83 26.88
N MET A 74 -7.54 -1.52 26.91
CA MET A 74 -7.01 -2.14 28.13
C MET A 74 -6.41 -1.11 29.11
N ARG A 75 -5.95 0.05 28.65
CA ARG A 75 -5.32 1.08 29.48
C ARG A 75 -6.31 2.10 30.04
N SER A 76 -7.56 2.10 29.55
CA SER A 76 -8.55 3.02 30.10
C SER A 76 -8.98 2.57 31.49
N SER A 77 -8.53 3.30 32.50
CA SER A 77 -8.72 3.04 33.93
C SER A 77 -10.16 3.20 34.44
N SER A 78 -11.10 3.54 33.55
CA SER A 78 -12.53 3.55 33.86
C SER A 78 -13.26 2.73 32.80
N PRO A 79 -13.82 1.59 33.15
CA PRO A 79 -14.60 0.81 32.22
C PRO A 79 -15.72 1.67 31.62
N PRO A 80 -15.92 1.63 30.30
CA PRO A 80 -17.05 2.30 29.65
C PRO A 80 -18.40 1.96 30.31
N ALA A 81 -18.49 0.76 30.90
CA ALA A 81 -19.64 0.27 31.64
C ALA A 81 -20.00 1.14 32.87
N ASP A 82 -19.02 1.62 33.63
CA ASP A 82 -19.29 2.47 34.82
C ASP A 82 -19.79 3.85 34.41
N ARG A 83 -19.23 4.43 33.38
CA ARG A 83 -19.69 5.70 32.81
C ARG A 83 -21.09 5.57 32.23
N LEU A 84 -21.36 4.47 31.50
CA LEU A 84 -22.68 4.20 30.97
C LEU A 84 -23.71 3.99 32.10
N ALA A 85 -23.35 3.22 33.13
CA ALA A 85 -24.21 2.99 34.29
C ALA A 85 -24.55 4.31 35.03
N GLU A 86 -23.57 5.18 35.20
CA GLU A 86 -23.79 6.46 35.86
C GLU A 86 -24.67 7.41 35.01
N LEU A 87 -24.47 7.41 33.67
CA LEU A 87 -25.34 8.14 32.75
C LEU A 87 -26.76 7.59 32.74
N MET A 88 -26.92 6.27 32.73
CA MET A 88 -28.23 5.62 32.82
C MET A 88 -28.94 5.95 34.13
N LYS A 89 -28.24 5.93 35.29
CA LYS A 89 -28.81 6.32 36.57
C LYS A 89 -29.30 7.76 36.53
N ARG A 90 -28.48 8.70 36.06
CA ARG A 90 -28.84 10.14 35.97
C ARG A 90 -30.07 10.33 35.07
N ARG A 91 -30.10 9.66 33.91
CA ARG A 91 -31.22 9.77 32.97
C ARG A 91 -32.51 9.20 33.55
N LEU A 92 -32.45 7.99 34.12
CA LEU A 92 -33.60 7.32 34.73
C LEU A 92 -34.16 8.12 35.94
N VAL A 93 -33.28 8.71 36.74
CA VAL A 93 -33.69 9.58 37.84
C VAL A 93 -34.30 10.90 37.31
N ALA A 94 -33.80 11.46 36.24
CA ALA A 94 -34.36 12.67 35.64
C ALA A 94 -35.73 12.42 35.01
N ASP A 95 -35.87 11.32 34.27
CA ASP A 95 -37.07 11.01 33.51
C ASP A 95 -38.20 10.43 34.39
N MET A 96 -37.88 9.70 35.46
CA MET A 96 -38.82 8.98 36.30
C MET A 96 -38.82 9.42 37.80
N GLY A 97 -37.97 10.37 38.14
CA GLY A 97 -37.66 10.68 39.53
C GLY A 97 -38.86 11.04 40.43
N ASN A 98 -39.88 11.68 39.88
CA ASN A 98 -41.09 12.06 40.61
C ASN A 98 -42.16 10.97 40.63
N ALA A 99 -42.05 9.95 39.75
CA ALA A 99 -43.00 8.84 39.65
C ALA A 99 -42.61 7.60 40.49
N LEU A 100 -41.36 7.55 41.00
CA LEU A 100 -40.84 6.39 41.74
C LEU A 100 -40.80 6.65 43.24
N THR A 101 -41.30 5.70 44.01
CA THR A 101 -41.14 5.67 45.48
C THR A 101 -39.63 5.44 45.83
N LYS A 102 -39.25 5.84 47.05
CA LYS A 102 -37.87 5.66 47.56
C LYS A 102 -37.38 4.20 47.40
N LYS A 103 -38.24 3.22 47.69
CA LYS A 103 -37.93 1.79 47.55
C LYS A 103 -37.69 1.39 46.09
N GLN A 104 -38.48 1.92 45.17
CA GLN A 104 -38.31 1.65 43.72
C GLN A 104 -37.04 2.29 43.18
N ARG A 105 -36.66 3.49 43.62
CA ARG A 105 -35.38 4.13 43.21
C ARG A 105 -34.18 3.32 43.67
N THR A 106 -34.20 2.81 44.93
CA THR A 106 -33.12 1.96 45.45
C THR A 106 -32.99 0.67 44.63
N ARG A 107 -34.11 0.01 44.31
CA ARG A 107 -34.11 -1.21 43.52
C ARG A 107 -33.62 -0.99 42.09
N LEU A 108 -34.02 0.13 41.46
CA LEU A 108 -33.54 0.53 40.13
C LEU A 108 -32.03 0.77 40.12
N SER A 109 -31.51 1.49 41.12
CA SER A 109 -30.06 1.71 41.27
C SER A 109 -29.28 0.40 41.43
N GLN A 110 -29.81 -0.57 42.17
CA GLN A 110 -29.21 -1.89 42.31
C GLN A 110 -29.19 -2.65 41.00
N LEU A 111 -30.30 -2.61 40.22
CA LEU A 111 -30.36 -3.25 38.88
C LEU A 111 -29.34 -2.66 37.93
N VAL A 112 -29.24 -1.34 37.86
CA VAL A 112 -28.25 -0.68 36.96
C VAL A 112 -26.82 -1.00 37.40
N ASN A 113 -26.52 -1.10 38.70
CA ASN A 113 -25.20 -1.50 39.19
C ASN A 113 -24.88 -2.95 38.80
N ASN A 114 -25.85 -3.89 38.96
CA ASN A 114 -25.66 -5.27 38.57
C ASN A 114 -25.42 -5.42 37.07
N LEU A 115 -26.17 -4.69 36.23
CA LEU A 115 -25.93 -4.67 34.78
C LEU A 115 -24.55 -4.13 34.41
N ALA A 116 -24.08 -3.06 35.12
CA ALA A 116 -22.75 -2.55 34.90
C ALA A 116 -21.66 -3.55 35.32
N GLN A 117 -21.89 -4.33 36.37
CA GLN A 117 -20.98 -5.38 36.79
C GLN A 117 -20.92 -6.53 35.78
N ILE A 118 -22.07 -6.99 35.28
CA ILE A 118 -22.15 -8.03 34.25
C ILE A 118 -21.43 -7.55 32.97
N ALA A 119 -21.64 -6.29 32.57
CA ALA A 119 -20.98 -5.71 31.42
C ALA A 119 -19.42 -5.63 31.59
N ARG A 120 -18.94 -5.31 32.82
CA ARG A 120 -17.51 -5.38 33.16
C ARG A 120 -16.95 -6.78 33.05
N GLU A 121 -17.57 -7.72 33.73
CA GLU A 121 -17.14 -9.14 33.73
C GLU A 121 -17.11 -9.73 32.32
N SER A 122 -18.14 -9.42 31.52
CA SER A 122 -18.21 -9.82 30.11
C SER A 122 -17.11 -9.17 29.28
N SER A 123 -16.84 -7.87 29.47
CA SER A 123 -15.76 -7.15 28.79
C SER A 123 -14.37 -7.66 29.19
N GLU A 124 -14.16 -7.93 30.48
CA GLU A 124 -12.90 -8.47 30.97
C GLU A 124 -12.66 -9.89 30.45
N THR A 125 -13.71 -10.71 30.41
CA THR A 125 -13.64 -12.08 29.85
C THR A 125 -13.36 -12.02 28.35
N ALA A 126 -14.04 -11.16 27.61
CA ALA A 126 -13.78 -10.95 26.19
C ALA A 126 -12.34 -10.46 25.95
N ASN A 127 -11.87 -9.46 26.72
CA ASN A 127 -10.52 -8.93 26.62
C ASN A 127 -9.45 -10.00 26.95
N ARG A 128 -9.64 -10.78 28.00
CA ARG A 128 -8.73 -11.89 28.34
C ARG A 128 -8.70 -12.92 27.21
N THR A 129 -9.83 -13.25 26.64
CA THR A 129 -9.92 -14.20 25.53
C THR A 129 -9.22 -13.68 24.29
N TRP A 130 -9.37 -12.38 23.96
CA TRP A 130 -8.70 -11.73 22.85
C TRP A 130 -7.18 -11.65 23.02
N THR A 131 -6.70 -11.30 24.21
CA THR A 131 -5.27 -11.12 24.47
C THR A 131 -4.49 -12.42 24.60
N THR A 132 -5.15 -13.50 25.05
CA THR A 132 -4.47 -14.78 25.29
C THR A 132 -4.63 -15.78 24.15
N ARG A 133 -5.63 -15.63 23.26
CA ARG A 133 -6.00 -16.67 22.28
C ARG A 133 -5.79 -16.34 20.82
N ALA A 134 -5.63 -15.07 20.43
CA ALA A 134 -5.43 -14.73 19.03
C ALA A 134 -4.08 -14.04 18.81
N PRO A 135 -3.00 -14.77 18.51
CA PRO A 135 -1.82 -14.15 17.93
C PRO A 135 -2.28 -13.37 16.68
N TRP A 136 -1.74 -12.17 16.49
CA TRP A 136 -2.10 -11.33 15.35
C TRP A 136 -1.93 -12.05 14.00
N ALA A 137 -1.01 -13.01 13.94
CA ALA A 137 -0.86 -13.93 12.81
C ALA A 137 -2.11 -14.80 12.59
N GLN A 138 -2.79 -15.22 13.65
CA GLN A 138 -4.04 -15.99 13.51
C GLN A 138 -5.20 -15.10 13.04
N LEU A 139 -5.27 -13.85 13.51
CA LEU A 139 -6.25 -12.89 12.97
C LEU A 139 -6.05 -12.67 11.46
N TRP A 140 -4.80 -12.53 11.03
CA TRP A 140 -4.48 -12.45 9.59
C TRP A 140 -4.98 -13.67 8.83
N LEU A 141 -4.69 -14.87 9.34
CA LEU A 141 -5.15 -16.12 8.73
C LEU A 141 -6.67 -16.22 8.65
N GLU A 142 -7.39 -15.71 9.65
CA GLU A 142 -8.86 -15.66 9.59
C GLU A 142 -9.37 -14.63 8.58
N LEU A 143 -8.73 -13.46 8.49
CA LEU A 143 -9.09 -12.44 7.50
C LEU A 143 -8.91 -12.95 6.07
N VAL A 144 -7.79 -13.62 5.74
CA VAL A 144 -7.56 -14.16 4.39
C VAL A 144 -8.42 -15.39 4.06
N LYS A 145 -9.14 -15.95 5.03
CA LYS A 145 -10.17 -16.96 4.78
C LYS A 145 -11.47 -16.34 4.26
N ASP A 146 -11.72 -15.07 4.57
CA ASP A 146 -12.86 -14.34 4.04
C ASP A 146 -12.63 -14.06 2.55
N GLY A 147 -13.57 -14.49 1.71
CA GLY A 147 -13.47 -14.40 0.26
C GLY A 147 -13.45 -12.97 -0.25
N GLU A 148 -14.24 -12.08 0.35
CA GLU A 148 -14.31 -10.67 -0.04
C GLU A 148 -13.02 -9.93 0.33
N PHE A 149 -12.47 -10.22 1.52
CA PHE A 149 -11.20 -9.68 1.94
C PHE A 149 -10.06 -10.15 1.02
N ALA A 150 -10.00 -11.45 0.70
CA ALA A 150 -8.99 -12.01 -0.19
C ALA A 150 -9.05 -11.42 -1.59
N ILE A 151 -10.25 -11.21 -2.16
CA ILE A 151 -10.45 -10.56 -3.47
C ILE A 151 -9.99 -9.10 -3.41
N SER A 152 -10.35 -8.37 -2.36
CA SER A 152 -9.95 -6.98 -2.18
C SER A 152 -8.44 -6.84 -2.07
N LEU A 153 -7.79 -7.74 -1.33
CA LEU A 153 -6.36 -7.82 -1.19
C LEU A 153 -5.68 -8.07 -2.53
N TRP A 154 -6.13 -9.08 -3.27
CA TRP A 154 -5.66 -9.38 -4.61
C TRP A 154 -5.82 -8.20 -5.58
N GLY A 155 -6.99 -7.56 -5.59
CA GLY A 155 -7.26 -6.37 -6.40
C GLY A 155 -6.30 -5.22 -6.07
N SER A 156 -6.06 -4.96 -4.78
CA SER A 156 -5.16 -3.89 -4.34
C SER A 156 -3.71 -4.14 -4.77
N GLN A 157 -3.23 -5.39 -4.73
CA GLN A 157 -1.86 -5.72 -5.17
C GLN A 157 -1.68 -5.50 -6.68
N ARG A 158 -2.67 -5.82 -7.50
CA ARG A 158 -2.66 -5.54 -8.94
C ARG A 158 -2.55 -4.03 -9.21
N LEU A 159 -3.33 -3.23 -8.48
CA LEU A 159 -3.27 -1.77 -8.59
C LEU A 159 -1.93 -1.20 -8.15
N CYS A 160 -1.36 -1.69 -7.04
CA CYS A 160 -0.05 -1.25 -6.55
C CYS A 160 1.07 -1.59 -7.54
N TYR A 161 1.08 -2.80 -8.09
CA TYR A 161 2.04 -3.22 -9.12
C TYR A 161 1.98 -2.30 -10.35
N GLY A 162 0.77 -2.10 -10.87
CA GLY A 162 0.55 -1.20 -12.00
C GLY A 162 0.98 0.23 -11.72
N ALA A 163 0.69 0.76 -10.52
CA ALA A 163 1.06 2.11 -10.11
C ALA A 163 2.58 2.30 -10.00
N VAL A 164 3.29 1.30 -9.46
CA VAL A 164 4.76 1.32 -9.36
C VAL A 164 5.40 1.39 -10.75
N TYR A 165 4.94 0.56 -11.68
CA TYR A 165 5.43 0.57 -13.05
C TYR A 165 5.09 1.87 -13.78
N PHE A 166 3.84 2.31 -13.72
CA PHE A 166 3.36 3.53 -14.37
C PHE A 166 4.11 4.78 -13.90
N ALA A 167 4.41 4.88 -12.61
CA ALA A 167 5.22 5.97 -12.07
C ALA A 167 6.63 6.01 -12.69
N TYR A 168 7.24 4.83 -12.90
CA TYR A 168 8.54 4.73 -13.55
C TYR A 168 8.49 5.14 -15.02
N GLU A 169 7.48 4.70 -15.76
CA GLU A 169 7.29 5.07 -17.16
C GLU A 169 7.10 6.59 -17.32
N ASN A 170 6.27 7.21 -16.45
CA ASN A 170 6.11 8.65 -16.41
C ASN A 170 7.42 9.36 -16.08
N PHE A 171 8.16 8.86 -15.10
CA PHE A 171 9.47 9.42 -14.76
C PHE A 171 10.44 9.44 -15.95
N ALA A 172 10.52 8.35 -16.73
CA ALA A 172 11.37 8.32 -17.92
C ALA A 172 10.91 9.34 -18.98
N ARG A 173 9.61 9.55 -19.13
CA ARG A 173 9.01 10.57 -20.02
C ARG A 173 9.36 12.00 -19.56
N ASP A 174 9.20 12.24 -18.27
CA ASP A 174 9.45 13.55 -17.67
C ASP A 174 10.96 13.89 -17.69
N ALA A 175 11.82 12.90 -17.46
CA ALA A 175 13.25 13.02 -17.62
C ALA A 175 13.64 13.41 -19.05
N LEU A 176 13.04 12.76 -20.06
CA LEU A 176 13.28 13.11 -21.46
C LEU A 176 12.74 14.50 -21.78
N SER A 177 11.58 14.89 -21.24
CA SER A 177 11.01 16.24 -21.41
C SER A 177 11.92 17.30 -20.79
N ALA A 178 12.46 17.05 -19.59
CA ALA A 178 13.39 17.93 -18.90
C ALA A 178 14.71 18.11 -19.69
N ALA A 179 15.25 17.00 -20.21
CA ALA A 179 16.51 17.00 -20.98
C ALA A 179 16.38 17.69 -22.35
N THR A 180 15.23 17.54 -23.01
CA THR A 180 15.02 18.10 -24.36
C THR A 180 14.40 19.50 -24.36
N GLY A 181 13.88 19.97 -23.21
CA GLY A 181 13.15 21.24 -23.08
C GLY A 181 11.82 21.27 -23.80
N ARG A 182 11.28 20.13 -24.21
CA ARG A 182 9.98 20.00 -24.90
C ARG A 182 9.11 18.99 -24.19
N THR A 183 7.78 19.17 -24.20
CA THR A 183 6.84 18.17 -23.72
C THR A 183 6.91 16.93 -24.60
N VAL A 184 7.31 15.80 -24.02
CA VAL A 184 7.33 14.51 -24.69
C VAL A 184 6.01 13.80 -24.43
N ARG A 185 5.43 13.25 -25.49
CA ARG A 185 4.26 12.36 -25.45
C ARG A 185 4.69 10.97 -25.89
N GLY A 186 4.09 9.95 -25.32
CA GLY A 186 4.42 8.55 -25.62
C GLY A 186 4.67 7.75 -24.34
N ASP A 187 4.76 6.46 -24.50
CA ASP A 187 5.02 5.47 -23.47
C ASP A 187 5.94 4.40 -24.04
N PHE A 188 6.29 3.41 -23.25
CA PHE A 188 7.14 2.31 -23.70
C PHE A 188 6.47 1.39 -24.73
N ASP A 189 5.13 1.50 -24.89
CA ASP A 189 4.33 0.79 -25.90
C ASP A 189 4.22 1.54 -27.21
N SER A 190 4.45 2.87 -27.23
CA SER A 190 4.21 3.75 -28.40
C SER A 190 5.16 3.51 -29.58
N GLY A 191 5.90 2.41 -29.58
CA GLY A 191 6.80 2.05 -30.67
C GLY A 191 8.07 2.90 -30.74
N GLY A 192 8.86 2.72 -31.81
CA GLY A 192 10.26 3.10 -31.90
C GLY A 192 10.63 4.55 -31.64
N LYS A 193 9.72 5.54 -31.78
CA LYS A 193 10.09 6.96 -31.68
C LYS A 193 10.44 7.38 -30.25
N PHE A 194 9.61 7.05 -29.27
CA PHE A 194 9.88 7.40 -27.87
C PHE A 194 11.18 6.74 -27.37
N LEU A 195 11.34 5.44 -27.66
CA LEU A 195 12.54 4.70 -27.31
C LEU A 195 13.79 5.23 -28.07
N ALA A 196 13.62 5.62 -29.34
CA ALA A 196 14.69 6.23 -30.15
C ALA A 196 15.12 7.60 -29.56
N ASP A 197 14.16 8.44 -29.15
CA ASP A 197 14.43 9.73 -28.50
C ASP A 197 15.16 9.53 -27.16
N LEU A 198 14.76 8.55 -26.35
CA LEU A 198 15.46 8.18 -25.12
C LEU A 198 16.90 7.74 -25.40
N LYS A 199 17.12 6.83 -26.36
CA LYS A 199 18.46 6.35 -26.75
C LYS A 199 19.35 7.48 -27.25
N LYS A 200 18.79 8.38 -28.07
CA LYS A 200 19.51 9.55 -28.57
C LYS A 200 19.92 10.52 -27.46
N THR A 201 19.07 10.70 -26.44
CA THR A 201 19.29 11.68 -25.37
C THR A 201 20.19 11.13 -24.26
N PHE A 202 19.96 9.90 -23.82
CA PHE A 202 20.63 9.32 -22.65
C PHE A 202 21.68 8.26 -23.00
N GLY A 203 21.78 7.88 -24.27
CA GLY A 203 22.69 6.84 -24.75
C GLY A 203 22.05 5.46 -24.83
N ASN A 204 22.46 4.69 -25.85
CA ASN A 204 21.85 3.41 -26.15
C ASN A 204 22.03 2.38 -25.02
N GLN A 205 23.23 2.30 -24.43
CA GLN A 205 23.53 1.31 -23.39
C GLN A 205 22.70 1.53 -22.14
N LEU A 206 22.56 2.78 -21.68
CA LEU A 206 21.74 3.11 -20.51
C LEU A 206 20.27 2.77 -20.73
N ILE A 207 19.75 3.07 -21.93
CA ILE A 207 18.34 2.82 -22.22
C ILE A 207 18.07 1.33 -22.39
N VAL A 208 18.99 0.55 -22.93
CA VAL A 208 18.88 -0.90 -22.93
C VAL A 208 18.78 -1.43 -21.49
N GLU A 209 19.62 -0.93 -20.60
CA GLU A 209 19.61 -1.38 -19.19
C GLU A 209 18.38 -0.88 -18.40
N CYS A 210 17.96 0.38 -18.62
CA CYS A 210 16.92 0.99 -17.79
C CYS A 210 15.50 0.81 -18.35
N VAL A 211 15.33 0.68 -19.65
CA VAL A 211 14.02 0.69 -20.32
C VAL A 211 13.76 -0.56 -21.12
N ALA A 212 14.74 -1.05 -21.89
CA ALA A 212 14.59 -2.22 -22.76
C ALA A 212 15.09 -3.52 -22.11
N ASP A 213 15.45 -3.47 -20.83
CA ASP A 213 15.83 -4.64 -20.05
C ASP A 213 14.67 -5.62 -19.92
N ARG A 214 15.01 -6.90 -19.78
CA ARG A 214 14.05 -7.99 -19.69
C ARG A 214 13.04 -7.82 -18.53
N GLU A 215 13.51 -7.42 -17.34
CA GLU A 215 12.62 -7.24 -16.18
C GLU A 215 11.65 -6.09 -16.40
N VAL A 216 12.12 -4.98 -16.99
CA VAL A 216 11.25 -3.83 -17.32
C VAL A 216 10.25 -4.22 -18.39
N ASN A 217 10.67 -5.00 -19.41
CA ASN A 217 9.76 -5.50 -20.44
C ASN A 217 8.71 -6.46 -19.87
N ILE A 218 9.10 -7.37 -18.99
CA ILE A 218 8.13 -8.23 -18.28
C ILE A 218 7.14 -7.37 -17.48
N ALA A 219 7.61 -6.38 -16.73
CA ALA A 219 6.74 -5.50 -15.94
C ALA A 219 5.76 -4.73 -16.84
N ARG A 220 6.20 -4.26 -18.01
CA ARG A 220 5.37 -3.65 -19.05
C ARG A 220 4.26 -4.58 -19.51
N LEU A 221 4.62 -5.79 -19.89
CA LEU A 221 3.67 -6.78 -20.36
C LEU A 221 2.67 -7.21 -19.29
N VAL A 222 3.14 -7.36 -18.05
CA VAL A 222 2.27 -7.65 -16.89
C VAL A 222 1.28 -6.51 -16.69
N ARG A 223 1.75 -5.25 -16.66
CA ARG A 223 0.85 -4.09 -16.53
C ARG A 223 -0.18 -4.06 -17.66
N ASN A 224 0.23 -4.32 -18.89
CA ASN A 224 -0.69 -4.36 -20.03
C ASN A 224 -1.72 -5.48 -19.91
N ALA A 225 -1.30 -6.67 -19.49
CA ALA A 225 -2.21 -7.78 -19.19
C ALA A 225 -3.23 -7.39 -18.10
N LEU A 226 -2.78 -6.73 -17.02
CA LEU A 226 -3.65 -6.27 -15.93
C LEU A 226 -4.68 -5.24 -16.38
N VAL A 227 -4.28 -4.29 -17.25
CA VAL A 227 -5.14 -3.17 -17.67
C VAL A 227 -6.06 -3.56 -18.83
N HIS A 228 -5.52 -4.22 -19.85
CA HIS A 228 -6.23 -4.44 -21.12
C HIS A 228 -6.82 -5.85 -21.24
N HIS A 229 -6.30 -6.82 -20.51
CA HIS A 229 -6.70 -8.24 -20.61
C HIS A 229 -7.25 -8.80 -19.31
N VAL A 230 -7.67 -7.96 -18.36
CA VAL A 230 -8.21 -8.36 -17.05
C VAL A 230 -7.24 -9.29 -16.29
N GLY A 231 -5.94 -9.18 -16.58
CA GLY A 231 -4.90 -10.01 -15.98
C GLY A 231 -4.70 -11.37 -16.63
N LYS A 232 -5.32 -11.66 -17.78
CA LYS A 232 -5.05 -12.89 -18.52
C LYS A 232 -3.62 -12.91 -19.04
N LEU A 233 -2.99 -14.07 -18.95
CA LEU A 233 -1.66 -14.30 -19.47
C LEU A 233 -1.67 -14.20 -21.00
N THR A 234 -0.94 -13.24 -21.56
CA THR A 234 -0.79 -13.08 -23.01
C THR A 234 0.25 -14.06 -23.55
N ASP A 235 0.18 -14.39 -24.85
CA ASP A 235 1.15 -15.32 -25.49
C ASP A 235 2.58 -14.76 -25.40
N GLU A 236 2.74 -13.45 -25.52
CA GLU A 236 4.04 -12.78 -25.39
C GLU A 236 4.64 -12.97 -23.99
N LEU A 237 3.82 -12.85 -22.95
CA LEU A 237 4.27 -13.02 -21.57
C LEU A 237 4.48 -14.50 -21.22
N ARG A 238 3.68 -15.43 -21.81
CA ARG A 238 3.79 -16.87 -21.60
C ARG A 238 5.17 -17.42 -22.01
N GLY A 239 5.77 -16.84 -23.04
CA GLY A 239 7.12 -17.20 -23.51
C GLY A 239 8.26 -16.68 -22.64
N LEU A 240 7.98 -15.87 -21.60
CA LEU A 240 9.00 -15.24 -20.77
C LEU A 240 9.02 -15.84 -19.36
N PRO A 241 10.19 -16.00 -18.73
CA PRO A 241 10.28 -16.42 -17.34
C PRO A 241 9.97 -15.24 -16.41
N HIS A 242 8.71 -14.92 -16.28
CA HIS A 242 8.21 -13.77 -15.50
C HIS A 242 8.22 -13.99 -13.97
N GLY A 243 8.33 -15.25 -13.50
CA GLY A 243 8.41 -15.59 -12.08
C GLY A 243 7.17 -15.26 -11.26
N LEU A 244 6.03 -14.95 -11.93
CA LEU A 244 4.75 -14.69 -11.30
C LEU A 244 3.92 -15.97 -11.20
N THR A 245 3.08 -16.07 -10.21
CA THR A 245 2.10 -17.14 -10.11
C THR A 245 1.01 -16.92 -11.15
N VAL A 246 0.66 -17.98 -11.89
CA VAL A 246 -0.45 -17.96 -12.86
C VAL A 246 -1.40 -19.08 -12.53
N GLU A 247 -2.70 -18.77 -12.51
CA GLU A 247 -3.76 -19.73 -12.25
C GLU A 247 -4.93 -19.50 -13.20
N ASP A 248 -5.38 -20.56 -13.83
CA ASP A 248 -6.45 -20.52 -14.84
C ASP A 248 -6.20 -19.41 -15.91
N ASP A 249 -4.96 -19.31 -16.38
CA ASP A 249 -4.47 -18.27 -17.30
C ASP A 249 -4.56 -16.82 -16.76
N VAL A 250 -4.76 -16.63 -15.44
CA VAL A 250 -4.78 -15.31 -14.81
C VAL A 250 -3.53 -15.11 -13.96
N ILE A 251 -2.87 -13.99 -14.17
CA ILE A 251 -1.70 -13.58 -13.42
C ILE A 251 -2.11 -13.19 -11.99
N GLN A 252 -1.48 -13.82 -11.02
CA GLN A 252 -1.64 -13.53 -9.60
C GLN A 252 -0.50 -12.62 -9.15
N ILE A 253 -0.82 -11.36 -8.85
CA ILE A 253 0.16 -10.43 -8.27
C ILE A 253 0.08 -10.53 -6.75
N MET A 254 1.17 -10.98 -6.17
CA MET A 254 1.34 -11.08 -4.72
C MET A 254 2.17 -9.91 -4.17
N ALA A 255 2.10 -9.66 -2.87
CA ALA A 255 2.84 -8.58 -2.22
C ALA A 255 4.36 -8.61 -2.50
N PRO A 256 5.06 -9.76 -2.49
CA PRO A 256 6.47 -9.83 -2.85
C PRO A 256 6.78 -9.42 -4.29
N ASP A 257 5.83 -9.59 -5.22
CA ASP A 257 6.04 -9.22 -6.63
C ASP A 257 6.14 -7.70 -6.80
N THR A 258 5.27 -6.96 -6.11
CA THR A 258 5.32 -5.48 -6.09
C THR A 258 6.63 -4.98 -5.47
N CYS A 259 7.08 -5.60 -4.37
CA CYS A 259 8.36 -5.27 -3.73
C CYS A 259 9.56 -5.54 -4.66
N ARG A 260 9.57 -6.67 -5.36
CA ARG A 260 10.62 -7.00 -6.36
C ARG A 260 10.65 -5.98 -7.49
N LEU A 261 9.48 -5.64 -8.04
CA LEU A 261 9.36 -4.63 -9.09
C LEU A 261 9.92 -3.29 -8.63
N PHE A 262 9.50 -2.80 -7.46
CA PHE A 262 10.01 -1.54 -6.91
C PHE A 262 11.54 -1.55 -6.79
N ASN A 263 12.12 -2.61 -6.24
CA ASN A 263 13.56 -2.73 -6.06
C ASN A 263 14.31 -2.74 -7.41
N ALA A 264 13.76 -3.37 -8.42
CA ALA A 264 14.33 -3.37 -9.76
C ALA A 264 14.27 -1.96 -10.40
N LEU A 265 13.14 -1.28 -10.28
CA LEU A 265 12.93 0.02 -10.91
C LEU A 265 13.67 1.16 -10.20
N LYS A 266 13.79 1.13 -8.86
CA LYS A 266 14.50 2.19 -8.12
C LYS A 266 15.96 2.31 -8.52
N TYR A 267 16.64 1.19 -8.78
CA TYR A 267 18.01 1.19 -9.25
C TYR A 267 18.13 1.83 -10.65
N ARG A 268 17.22 1.47 -11.56
CA ARG A 268 17.16 2.00 -12.92
C ARG A 268 16.80 3.50 -12.95
N ALA A 269 15.86 3.91 -12.09
CA ALA A 269 15.51 5.33 -11.94
C ALA A 269 16.70 6.17 -11.46
N PHE A 270 17.48 5.65 -10.51
CA PHE A 270 18.68 6.33 -10.04
C PHE A 270 19.72 6.50 -11.15
N LYS A 271 19.99 5.46 -11.93
CA LYS A 271 20.90 5.52 -13.07
C LYS A 271 20.45 6.53 -14.12
N LEU A 272 19.16 6.54 -14.45
CA LEU A 272 18.60 7.48 -15.42
C LEU A 272 18.70 8.91 -14.93
N ALA A 273 18.40 9.18 -13.65
CA ALA A 273 18.57 10.49 -13.03
C ALA A 273 20.04 10.94 -13.05
N GLN A 274 20.96 10.06 -12.68
CA GLN A 274 22.41 10.35 -12.67
C GLN A 274 22.93 10.73 -14.06
N CYS A 275 22.51 10.00 -15.09
CA CYS A 275 22.87 10.34 -16.47
C CYS A 275 22.26 11.69 -16.89
N ALA A 276 20.97 11.91 -16.57
CA ALA A 276 20.28 13.14 -16.91
C ALA A 276 20.95 14.38 -16.32
N VAL A 277 21.36 14.33 -15.06
CA VAL A 277 22.05 15.44 -14.37
C VAL A 277 23.36 15.81 -15.06
N GLY A 278 24.04 14.84 -15.69
CA GLY A 278 25.28 15.05 -16.43
C GLY A 278 25.10 15.78 -17.78
N LEU A 279 23.86 15.96 -18.27
CA LEU A 279 23.61 16.62 -19.54
C LEU A 279 23.74 18.15 -19.43
N PRO A 280 24.29 18.83 -20.45
CA PRO A 280 24.63 20.27 -20.39
C PRO A 280 23.43 21.19 -20.06
N ASN A 281 22.25 20.81 -20.50
CA ASN A 281 21.02 21.63 -20.41
C ASN A 281 20.20 21.39 -19.13
N MET A 282 20.70 20.61 -18.18
CA MET A 282 19.92 20.20 -17.01
C MET A 282 20.02 21.15 -15.82
N ARG A 283 20.98 22.05 -15.78
CA ARG A 283 21.08 23.09 -14.73
C ARG A 283 19.93 24.08 -14.89
N LYS A 284 19.31 24.48 -13.79
CA LYS A 284 18.32 25.57 -13.79
C LYS A 284 19.05 26.88 -14.13
N THR A 285 18.56 27.58 -15.15
CA THR A 285 19.05 28.93 -15.46
C THR A 285 18.72 29.85 -14.28
N GLY A 286 19.73 30.38 -13.60
CA GLY A 286 19.57 31.28 -12.44
C GLY A 286 20.05 30.72 -11.10
N ALA A 287 20.50 29.49 -11.00
CA ALA A 287 21.25 29.02 -9.85
C ALA A 287 22.70 29.39 -10.08
N SER A 288 23.14 30.56 -9.55
CA SER A 288 24.57 30.86 -9.35
C SER A 288 25.16 29.82 -8.39
N PRO A 289 26.44 29.43 -8.60
CA PRO A 289 27.13 28.45 -7.79
C PRO A 289 27.21 28.85 -6.32
#